data_1d050c356b54e0f6cc6b504314003ade
#
_entry.id   1d050c356b54e0f6cc6b504314003ade
#
_cell.length_a   1.000
_cell.length_b   1.000
_cell.length_c   1.000
_cell.angle_alpha   90.00
_cell.angle_beta   90.00
_cell.angle_gamma   90.00
#
_symmetry.space_group_name_H-M   'P 1'
#
loop_
_entity.id
_entity.type
_entity.pdbx_description
1 polymer ?
#
loop_
_entity_poly.entity_id
_entity_poly.type
_entity_poly.pdbx_seq_one_letter_code
_entity_poly.pdbx_strand_id
1 'polypeptide(L)'
;MSGERENRIDLLRGLSLLLIFIGHAEFTFSATFQQSRGFSDASEIFVLLAGMSCALAYHRPHTGLQVARPWKRALRLYAVHLLLFAIMVTVSAMVIMAFDRVAWTADMTDFWQNPLHHGLQALSLSYMPGNLDILPMYVVLLLIAPFAFLLHDWSKTFLLGLSCLIWFIAGLGHINFPNAALEGRTWFFDPLSWQFIFVIGIYLGARMKRGQPVFPYNKLVFAAAAIFALAAIPANLAIHLGFMASPFGELHHQLVSKINDGPLRIANVLAILYLAWNIPAVKAAADHPALRLLCLAGRHSLAVFSVGILLSFSAVVLMTLDPDMPVALQLLLLAGGCALQLVIGWCLEARKTTRAQAASYGLHRTA
;
A
#
# COMPACT_ATOMS: atom_id res chain seq x y z
N MET A 1 9.52 21.32 -20.78
CA MET A 1 10.20 20.02 -20.80
C MET A 1 9.18 18.99 -20.33
N SER A 2 8.70 18.09 -21.20
CA SER A 2 7.92 16.91 -20.81
C SER A 2 8.88 16.02 -20.04
N GLY A 3 8.79 16.05 -18.71
CA GLY A 3 9.64 15.23 -17.85
C GLY A 3 9.40 13.76 -18.19
N GLU A 4 10.45 13.07 -18.55
CA GLU A 4 10.46 11.65 -18.78
C GLU A 4 9.87 10.96 -17.53
N ARG A 5 8.93 10.05 -17.73
CA ARG A 5 8.25 9.37 -16.61
C ARG A 5 9.24 8.52 -15.82
N GLU A 6 9.27 8.66 -14.52
CA GLU A 6 10.15 7.89 -13.64
C GLU A 6 9.58 6.48 -13.42
N ASN A 7 10.05 5.52 -14.22
CA ASN A 7 9.54 4.15 -14.21
C ASN A 7 9.86 3.37 -12.92
N ARG A 8 10.85 3.81 -12.10
CA ARG A 8 11.11 3.19 -10.78
C ARG A 8 9.91 3.28 -9.85
N ILE A 9 9.15 4.39 -9.89
CA ILE A 9 7.91 4.53 -9.11
C ILE A 9 6.89 3.47 -9.55
N ASP A 10 6.70 3.32 -10.85
CA ASP A 10 5.73 2.35 -11.39
C ASP A 10 6.17 0.91 -11.10
N LEU A 11 7.47 0.61 -11.28
CA LEU A 11 8.03 -0.72 -11.00
C LEU A 11 7.86 -1.11 -9.52
N LEU A 12 8.29 -0.25 -8.60
CA LEU A 12 8.22 -0.52 -7.17
C LEU A 12 6.76 -0.64 -6.69
N ARG A 13 5.85 0.18 -7.23
CA ARG A 13 4.41 0.05 -6.94
C ARG A 13 3.84 -1.26 -7.47
N GLY A 14 4.20 -1.66 -8.70
CA GLY A 14 3.76 -2.92 -9.26
C GLY A 14 4.27 -4.12 -8.45
N LEU A 15 5.54 -4.10 -8.06
CA LEU A 15 6.12 -5.11 -7.18
C LEU A 15 5.40 -5.14 -5.82
N SER A 16 5.15 -3.97 -5.21
CA SER A 16 4.44 -3.89 -3.92
C SER A 16 3.04 -4.52 -4.00
N LEU A 17 2.32 -4.35 -5.13
CA LEU A 17 0.99 -4.95 -5.30
C LEU A 17 1.03 -6.48 -5.28
N LEU A 18 1.99 -7.08 -5.97
CA LEU A 18 2.18 -8.54 -5.93
C LEU A 18 2.58 -9.02 -4.54
N LEU A 19 3.50 -8.30 -3.87
CA LEU A 19 3.94 -8.64 -2.52
C LEU A 19 2.82 -8.50 -1.48
N ILE A 20 1.91 -7.54 -1.65
CA ILE A 20 0.71 -7.40 -0.83
C ILE A 20 -0.19 -8.62 -1.01
N PHE A 21 -0.48 -9.00 -2.25
CA PHE A 21 -1.28 -10.20 -2.55
C PHE A 21 -0.67 -11.46 -1.90
N ILE A 22 0.62 -11.71 -2.13
CA ILE A 22 1.33 -12.88 -1.57
C ILE A 22 1.22 -12.92 -0.04
N GLY A 23 1.39 -11.76 0.61
CA GLY A 23 1.35 -11.67 2.07
C GLY A 23 -0.05 -11.83 2.68
N HIS A 24 -1.11 -11.55 1.92
CA HIS A 24 -2.49 -11.59 2.43
C HIS A 24 -3.29 -12.80 1.94
N ALA A 25 -2.71 -13.67 1.13
CA ALA A 25 -3.36 -14.88 0.64
C ALA A 25 -3.46 -15.99 1.71
N GLU A 26 -2.81 -15.82 2.86
CA GLU A 26 -2.78 -16.75 4.01
C GLU A 26 -2.37 -18.19 3.65
N PHE A 27 -1.57 -18.36 2.60
CA PHE A 27 -0.93 -19.63 2.31
C PHE A 27 0.05 -20.00 3.42
N THR A 28 0.36 -21.27 3.56
CA THR A 28 1.22 -21.81 4.64
C THR A 28 2.57 -21.11 4.77
N PHE A 29 3.09 -20.53 3.68
CA PHE A 29 4.36 -19.80 3.62
C PHE A 29 4.22 -18.27 3.68
N SER A 30 2.99 -17.71 3.61
CA SER A 30 2.78 -16.25 3.47
C SER A 30 3.36 -15.45 4.64
N ALA A 31 3.18 -15.90 5.88
CA ALA A 31 3.69 -15.21 7.06
C ALA A 31 5.23 -15.17 7.06
N THR A 32 5.89 -16.31 6.84
CA THR A 32 7.36 -16.39 6.76
C THR A 32 7.90 -15.53 5.61
N PHE A 33 7.21 -15.53 4.46
CA PHE A 33 7.58 -14.68 3.33
C PHE A 33 7.47 -13.19 3.66
N GLN A 34 6.45 -12.76 4.40
CA GLN A 34 6.35 -11.37 4.85
C GLN A 34 7.53 -10.97 5.75
N GLN A 35 7.88 -11.81 6.71
CA GLN A 35 8.96 -11.52 7.67
C GLN A 35 10.36 -11.61 7.06
N SER A 36 10.52 -12.26 5.92
CA SER A 36 11.80 -12.36 5.19
C SER A 36 12.23 -11.08 4.46
N ARG A 37 11.46 -9.98 4.58
CA ARG A 37 11.74 -8.71 3.86
C ARG A 37 12.35 -7.62 4.74
N GLY A 38 12.74 -7.95 5.97
CA GLY A 38 13.24 -7.01 6.96
C GLY A 38 12.12 -6.43 7.84
N PHE A 39 12.33 -5.26 8.41
CA PHE A 39 11.38 -4.66 9.34
C PHE A 39 10.18 -3.99 8.65
N SER A 40 10.32 -3.54 7.40
CA SER A 40 9.21 -2.98 6.60
C SER A 40 8.71 -3.98 5.56
N ASP A 41 7.51 -3.74 5.05
CA ASP A 41 6.94 -4.55 3.98
C ASP A 41 6.51 -3.70 2.75
N ALA A 42 5.68 -4.28 1.89
CA ALA A 42 5.23 -3.62 0.68
C ALA A 42 4.31 -2.42 0.95
N SER A 43 3.66 -2.37 2.11
CA SER A 43 2.71 -1.30 2.47
C SER A 43 3.41 0.04 2.61
N GLU A 44 4.55 0.09 3.32
CA GLU A 44 5.33 1.31 3.52
C GLU A 44 5.87 1.84 2.20
N ILE A 45 6.42 0.95 1.35
CA ILE A 45 6.87 1.34 0.00
C ILE A 45 5.70 1.93 -0.78
N PHE A 46 4.54 1.27 -0.74
CA PHE A 46 3.36 1.67 -1.48
C PHE A 46 2.81 3.02 -1.01
N VAL A 47 2.75 3.28 0.31
CA VAL A 47 2.27 4.54 0.90
C VAL A 47 3.24 5.69 0.60
N LEU A 48 4.54 5.49 0.76
CA LEU A 48 5.54 6.51 0.44
C LEU A 48 5.48 6.90 -1.06
N LEU A 49 5.43 5.91 -1.95
CA LEU A 49 5.30 6.15 -3.39
C LEU A 49 3.95 6.78 -3.77
N ALA A 50 2.90 6.54 -2.99
CA ALA A 50 1.62 7.23 -3.17
C ALA A 50 1.72 8.70 -2.80
N GLY A 51 2.43 9.05 -1.73
CA GLY A 51 2.76 10.45 -1.39
C GLY A 51 3.55 11.14 -2.50
N MET A 52 4.60 10.48 -3.04
CA MET A 52 5.36 10.99 -4.18
C MET A 52 4.46 11.23 -5.39
N SER A 53 3.64 10.26 -5.76
CA SER A 53 2.72 10.35 -6.90
C SER A 53 1.64 11.41 -6.70
N CYS A 54 1.17 11.59 -5.46
CA CYS A 54 0.21 12.62 -5.08
C CYS A 54 0.79 14.03 -5.32
N ALA A 55 2.05 14.26 -4.90
CA ALA A 55 2.74 15.52 -5.15
C ALA A 55 2.97 15.75 -6.65
N LEU A 56 3.43 14.74 -7.39
CA LEU A 56 3.64 14.85 -8.85
C LEU A 56 2.35 15.20 -9.59
N ALA A 57 1.22 14.59 -9.21
CA ALA A 57 -0.06 14.76 -9.90
C ALA A 57 -0.81 16.04 -9.49
N TYR A 58 -0.76 16.40 -8.21
CA TYR A 58 -1.68 17.41 -7.65
C TYR A 58 -1.00 18.65 -7.11
N HIS A 59 0.22 18.56 -6.57
CA HIS A 59 0.89 19.72 -6.00
C HIS A 59 1.23 20.75 -7.08
N ARG A 60 0.71 21.95 -6.94
CA ARG A 60 1.02 23.12 -7.76
C ARG A 60 1.54 24.21 -6.83
N PRO A 61 2.85 24.51 -6.84
CA PRO A 61 3.42 25.50 -5.93
C PRO A 61 2.74 26.86 -6.05
N HIS A 62 2.53 27.52 -4.93
CA HIS A 62 2.03 28.88 -4.80
C HIS A 62 0.64 29.15 -5.45
N THR A 63 -0.19 28.12 -5.60
CA THR A 63 -1.56 28.28 -6.15
C THR A 63 -2.65 28.23 -5.11
N GLY A 64 -2.31 28.26 -3.81
CA GLY A 64 -3.24 28.15 -2.69
C GLY A 64 -3.80 26.76 -2.48
N LEU A 65 -4.88 26.64 -1.70
CA LEU A 65 -5.48 25.37 -1.29
C LEU A 65 -6.25 24.73 -2.47
N GLN A 66 -5.76 23.60 -2.96
CA GLN A 66 -6.37 22.85 -4.08
C GLN A 66 -6.92 21.51 -3.61
N VAL A 67 -8.20 21.47 -3.26
CA VAL A 67 -8.85 20.29 -2.73
C VAL A 67 -9.49 19.38 -3.79
N ALA A 68 -9.98 19.96 -4.88
CA ALA A 68 -10.89 19.27 -5.81
C ALA A 68 -10.33 17.94 -6.37
N ARG A 69 -9.07 17.91 -6.83
CA ARG A 69 -8.48 16.72 -7.44
C ARG A 69 -8.14 15.62 -6.42
N PRO A 70 -7.44 15.92 -5.30
CA PRO A 70 -7.20 14.93 -4.26
C PRO A 70 -8.49 14.39 -3.64
N TRP A 71 -9.46 15.24 -3.33
CA TRP A 71 -10.73 14.82 -2.74
C TRP A 71 -11.60 14.01 -3.71
N LYS A 72 -11.63 14.35 -5.00
CA LYS A 72 -12.27 13.49 -6.02
C LYS A 72 -11.61 12.11 -6.07
N ARG A 73 -10.30 12.04 -5.89
CA ARG A 73 -9.58 10.76 -5.81
C ARG A 73 -9.92 10.02 -4.53
N ALA A 74 -9.99 10.69 -3.39
CA ALA A 74 -10.43 10.10 -2.11
C ALA A 74 -11.83 9.51 -2.21
N LEU A 75 -12.79 10.25 -2.78
CA LEU A 75 -14.14 9.75 -3.01
C LEU A 75 -14.18 8.51 -3.92
N ARG A 76 -13.34 8.47 -4.95
CA ARG A 76 -13.22 7.28 -5.80
C ARG A 76 -12.66 6.07 -5.03
N LEU A 77 -11.68 6.26 -4.14
CA LEU A 77 -11.16 5.19 -3.29
C LEU A 77 -12.20 4.69 -2.31
N TYR A 78 -12.96 5.60 -1.70
CA TYR A 78 -14.07 5.26 -0.82
C TYR A 78 -15.13 4.42 -1.54
N ALA A 79 -15.56 4.83 -2.75
CA ALA A 79 -16.50 4.06 -3.54
C ALA A 79 -15.97 2.66 -3.92
N VAL A 80 -14.68 2.54 -4.25
CA VAL A 80 -14.05 1.23 -4.52
C VAL A 80 -13.98 0.39 -3.26
N HIS A 81 -13.67 0.98 -2.09
CA HIS A 81 -13.69 0.28 -0.81
C HIS A 81 -15.06 -0.32 -0.50
N LEU A 82 -16.12 0.48 -0.63
CA LEU A 82 -17.50 -0.01 -0.41
C LEU A 82 -17.90 -1.10 -1.41
N LEU A 83 -17.46 -0.99 -2.68
CA LEU A 83 -17.71 -2.04 -3.67
C LEU A 83 -16.99 -3.35 -3.30
N LEU A 84 -15.74 -3.28 -2.88
CA LEU A 84 -14.99 -4.45 -2.42
C LEU A 84 -15.64 -5.08 -1.20
N PHE A 85 -16.04 -4.27 -0.22
CA PHE A 85 -16.77 -4.73 0.96
C PHE A 85 -18.07 -5.48 0.56
N ALA A 86 -18.87 -4.90 -0.33
CA ALA A 86 -20.11 -5.51 -0.80
C ALA A 86 -19.86 -6.85 -1.52
N ILE A 87 -18.82 -6.93 -2.34
CA ILE A 87 -18.42 -8.18 -3.02
C ILE A 87 -18.03 -9.23 -1.99
N MET A 88 -17.20 -8.87 -0.99
CA MET A 88 -16.72 -9.80 0.03
C MET A 88 -17.88 -10.32 0.90
N VAL A 89 -18.81 -9.45 1.30
CA VAL A 89 -20.03 -9.85 2.02
C VAL A 89 -20.88 -10.80 1.16
N THR A 90 -21.02 -10.52 -0.13
CA THR A 90 -21.78 -11.39 -1.04
C THR A 90 -21.13 -12.76 -1.18
N VAL A 91 -19.82 -12.82 -1.37
CA VAL A 91 -19.09 -14.10 -1.45
C VAL A 91 -19.16 -14.86 -0.13
N SER A 92 -19.01 -14.17 1.00
CA SER A 92 -19.18 -14.79 2.33
C SER A 92 -20.58 -15.39 2.51
N ALA A 93 -21.64 -14.66 2.11
CA ALA A 93 -22.99 -15.20 2.13
C ALA A 93 -23.14 -16.47 1.29
N MET A 94 -22.61 -16.47 0.07
CA MET A 94 -22.65 -17.67 -0.81
C MET A 94 -21.92 -18.86 -0.19
N VAL A 95 -20.78 -18.64 0.45
CA VAL A 95 -20.02 -19.71 1.11
C VAL A 95 -20.77 -20.25 2.32
N ILE A 96 -21.39 -19.40 3.13
CA ILE A 96 -22.23 -19.84 4.25
C ILE A 96 -23.39 -20.71 3.75
N MET A 97 -24.09 -20.25 2.69
CA MET A 97 -25.24 -20.99 2.13
C MET A 97 -24.82 -22.33 1.53
N ALA A 98 -23.62 -22.43 0.91
CA ALA A 98 -23.19 -23.62 0.21
C ALA A 98 -22.53 -24.67 1.16
N PHE A 99 -21.82 -24.23 2.19
CA PHE A 99 -20.95 -25.07 3.01
C PHE A 99 -21.26 -25.03 4.51
N ASP A 100 -22.28 -24.27 4.94
CA ASP A 100 -22.62 -24.04 6.37
C ASP A 100 -21.40 -23.60 7.20
N ARG A 101 -20.50 -22.87 6.58
CA ARG A 101 -19.27 -22.33 7.19
C ARG A 101 -19.20 -20.84 7.00
N VAL A 102 -18.81 -20.13 8.04
CA VAL A 102 -18.40 -18.73 7.87
C VAL A 102 -17.02 -18.77 7.25
N ALA A 103 -16.96 -18.49 5.95
CA ALA A 103 -15.68 -18.32 5.29
C ALA A 103 -15.01 -17.12 5.90
N TRP A 104 -13.89 -17.39 6.55
CA TRP A 104 -12.96 -16.38 6.96
C TRP A 104 -12.84 -16.12 8.46
N THR A 105 -12.25 -15.01 8.81
CA THR A 105 -11.84 -14.55 10.12
C THR A 105 -13.03 -14.30 11.04
N ALA A 106 -12.78 -14.16 12.32
CA ALA A 106 -13.74 -13.72 13.33
C ALA A 106 -14.50 -12.44 12.89
N ASP A 107 -13.85 -11.55 12.12
CA ASP A 107 -14.41 -10.29 11.61
C ASP A 107 -15.69 -10.49 10.78
N MET A 108 -15.76 -11.52 9.91
CA MET A 108 -16.98 -11.80 9.13
C MET A 108 -18.04 -12.53 9.94
N THR A 109 -17.65 -13.28 10.98
CA THR A 109 -18.59 -13.88 11.92
C THR A 109 -19.38 -12.78 12.64
N ASP A 110 -18.71 -11.74 13.12
CA ASP A 110 -19.35 -10.60 13.77
C ASP A 110 -20.29 -9.86 12.82
N PHE A 111 -19.89 -9.68 11.56
CA PHE A 111 -20.78 -9.07 10.55
C PHE A 111 -22.13 -9.78 10.49
N TRP A 112 -22.14 -11.10 10.43
CA TRP A 112 -23.38 -11.90 10.29
C TRP A 112 -24.23 -11.96 11.57
N GLN A 113 -23.69 -11.59 12.73
CA GLN A 113 -24.48 -11.45 13.96
C GLN A 113 -25.40 -10.22 13.90
N ASN A 114 -24.96 -9.10 13.27
CA ASN A 114 -25.78 -7.89 13.11
C ASN A 114 -25.47 -7.15 11.79
N PRO A 115 -25.90 -7.70 10.63
CA PRO A 115 -25.49 -7.19 9.31
C PRO A 115 -25.87 -5.73 9.05
N LEU A 116 -27.05 -5.28 9.54
CA LEU A 116 -27.49 -3.90 9.35
C LEU A 116 -26.61 -2.92 10.12
N HIS A 117 -26.32 -3.22 11.38
CA HIS A 117 -25.48 -2.37 12.23
C HIS A 117 -24.05 -2.27 11.67
N HIS A 118 -23.43 -3.41 11.39
CA HIS A 118 -22.06 -3.44 10.84
C HIS A 118 -21.99 -2.89 9.41
N GLY A 119 -23.05 -3.04 8.61
CA GLY A 119 -23.16 -2.39 7.31
C GLY A 119 -23.17 -0.86 7.41
N LEU A 120 -23.89 -0.29 8.38
CA LEU A 120 -23.86 1.16 8.64
C LEU A 120 -22.49 1.62 9.15
N GLN A 121 -21.84 0.83 10.01
CA GLN A 121 -20.48 1.11 10.46
C GLN A 121 -19.45 1.02 9.32
N ALA A 122 -19.63 0.12 8.35
CA ALA A 122 -18.77 0.05 7.17
C ALA A 122 -18.88 1.32 6.31
N LEU A 123 -20.07 1.92 6.19
CA LEU A 123 -20.25 3.21 5.51
C LEU A 123 -19.50 4.35 6.22
N SER A 124 -19.38 4.33 7.54
CA SER A 124 -18.61 5.31 8.31
C SER A 124 -17.14 4.98 8.45
N LEU A 125 -16.64 3.92 7.79
CA LEU A 125 -15.26 3.41 7.89
C LEU A 125 -14.88 2.99 9.33
N SER A 126 -15.87 2.64 10.16
CA SER A 126 -15.68 2.13 11.52
C SER A 126 -15.87 0.61 11.64
N TYR A 127 -16.13 -0.08 10.53
CA TYR A 127 -16.13 -1.53 10.40
C TYR A 127 -15.38 -1.93 9.13
N MET A 128 -14.21 -2.50 9.29
CA MET A 128 -13.32 -2.88 8.19
C MET A 128 -12.79 -4.30 8.43
N PRO A 129 -13.50 -5.32 7.91
CA PRO A 129 -13.07 -6.70 8.07
C PRO A 129 -11.86 -7.02 7.17
N GLY A 130 -10.97 -7.83 7.69
CA GLY A 130 -9.83 -8.37 6.95
C GLY A 130 -8.94 -7.32 6.31
N ASN A 131 -8.61 -7.50 5.04
CA ASN A 131 -7.63 -6.69 4.31
C ASN A 131 -8.22 -5.42 3.66
N LEU A 132 -9.35 -4.89 4.17
CA LEU A 132 -10.02 -3.72 3.61
C LEU A 132 -9.57 -2.38 4.22
N ASP A 133 -8.67 -2.38 5.18
CA ASP A 133 -8.29 -1.23 6.01
C ASP A 133 -7.32 -0.25 5.33
N ILE A 134 -6.56 -0.67 4.30
CA ILE A 134 -5.60 0.21 3.62
C ILE A 134 -6.27 1.30 2.77
N LEU A 135 -7.41 1.02 2.11
CA LEU A 135 -8.11 2.03 1.30
C LEU A 135 -8.71 3.16 2.15
N PRO A 136 -9.39 2.89 3.29
CA PRO A 136 -9.79 3.92 4.25
C PRO A 136 -8.64 4.83 4.69
N MET A 137 -7.51 4.27 5.07
CA MET A 137 -6.31 5.06 5.39
C MET A 137 -5.95 6.00 4.23
N TYR A 138 -5.92 5.50 2.98
CA TYR A 138 -5.64 6.33 1.80
C TYR A 138 -6.69 7.42 1.57
N VAL A 139 -7.95 7.19 1.89
CA VAL A 139 -9.00 8.22 1.84
C VAL A 139 -8.61 9.38 2.75
N VAL A 140 -8.25 9.09 4.01
CA VAL A 140 -7.81 10.11 4.98
C VAL A 140 -6.55 10.83 4.48
N LEU A 141 -5.53 10.10 4.02
CA LEU A 141 -4.29 10.68 3.52
C LEU A 141 -4.51 11.63 2.33
N LEU A 142 -5.44 11.32 1.43
CA LEU A 142 -5.79 12.20 0.31
C LEU A 142 -6.63 13.42 0.74
N LEU A 143 -7.43 13.30 1.80
CA LEU A 143 -8.16 14.44 2.36
C LEU A 143 -7.22 15.46 3.02
N ILE A 144 -6.15 15.00 3.67
CA ILE A 144 -5.14 15.88 4.28
C ILE A 144 -4.10 16.40 3.28
N ALA A 145 -3.90 15.75 2.13
CA ALA A 145 -2.87 16.10 1.16
C ALA A 145 -2.87 17.58 0.72
N PRO A 146 -4.02 18.25 0.45
CA PRO A 146 -4.04 19.67 0.09
C PRO A 146 -3.45 20.58 1.17
N PHE A 147 -3.67 20.26 2.43
CA PHE A 147 -3.13 20.99 3.58
C PHE A 147 -1.63 20.74 3.71
N ALA A 148 -1.17 19.52 3.46
CA ALA A 148 0.25 19.20 3.41
C ALA A 148 0.96 19.96 2.28
N PHE A 149 0.34 20.15 1.12
CA PHE A 149 0.90 20.99 0.05
C PHE A 149 1.01 22.45 0.47
N LEU A 150 -0.02 22.99 1.10
CA LEU A 150 0.00 24.38 1.60
C LEU A 150 1.13 24.58 2.62
N LEU A 151 1.26 23.69 3.59
CA LEU A 151 2.33 23.71 4.59
C LEU A 151 3.71 23.51 3.95
N HIS A 152 3.82 22.65 2.93
CA HIS A 152 5.06 22.45 2.18
C HIS A 152 5.52 23.75 1.48
N ASP A 153 4.59 24.52 0.89
CA ASP A 153 4.90 25.77 0.22
C ASP A 153 5.28 26.87 1.19
N TRP A 154 4.72 26.85 2.40
CA TRP A 154 5.10 27.78 3.48
C TRP A 154 6.44 27.40 4.11
N SER A 155 6.60 26.16 4.61
CA SER A 155 7.85 25.67 5.19
C SER A 155 7.92 24.15 5.16
N LYS A 156 8.87 23.61 4.41
CA LYS A 156 9.13 22.17 4.32
C LYS A 156 9.53 21.56 5.66
N THR A 157 10.37 22.29 6.41
CA THR A 157 10.83 21.86 7.73
C THR A 157 9.69 21.81 8.73
N PHE A 158 8.80 22.80 8.70
CA PHE A 158 7.61 22.81 9.55
C PHE A 158 6.67 21.65 9.21
N LEU A 159 6.40 21.41 7.92
CA LEU A 159 5.57 20.27 7.49
C LEU A 159 6.12 18.94 8.01
N LEU A 160 7.41 18.68 7.79
CA LEU A 160 8.04 17.43 8.23
C LEU A 160 8.09 17.33 9.76
N GLY A 161 8.39 18.42 10.46
CA GLY A 161 8.41 18.45 11.93
C GLY A 161 7.02 18.23 12.55
N LEU A 162 5.98 18.89 12.02
CA LEU A 162 4.60 18.71 12.47
C LEU A 162 4.12 17.28 12.20
N SER A 163 4.39 16.76 11.01
CA SER A 163 4.03 15.39 10.62
C SER A 163 4.72 14.34 11.50
N CYS A 164 6.02 14.53 11.78
CA CYS A 164 6.79 13.71 12.71
C CYS A 164 6.21 13.78 14.14
N LEU A 165 5.85 14.97 14.61
CA LEU A 165 5.25 15.16 15.94
C LEU A 165 3.90 14.43 16.06
N ILE A 166 3.03 14.54 15.05
CA ILE A 166 1.75 13.83 15.02
C ILE A 166 1.99 12.32 15.06
N TRP A 167 2.90 11.79 14.24
CA TRP A 167 3.28 10.39 14.23
C TRP A 167 3.77 9.92 15.60
N PHE A 168 4.65 10.70 16.24
CA PHE A 168 5.24 10.38 17.53
C PHE A 168 4.19 10.36 18.65
N ILE A 169 3.33 11.38 18.70
CA ILE A 169 2.25 11.47 19.71
C ILE A 169 1.22 10.34 19.49
N ALA A 170 0.81 10.07 18.25
CA ALA A 170 -0.13 9.00 17.96
C ALA A 170 0.43 7.63 18.37
N GLY A 171 1.70 7.35 18.03
CA GLY A 171 2.36 6.10 18.38
C GLY A 171 2.54 5.90 19.89
N LEU A 172 2.97 6.92 20.62
CA LEU A 172 3.14 6.85 22.07
C LEU A 172 1.80 6.81 22.83
N GLY A 173 0.84 7.62 22.38
CA GLY A 173 -0.47 7.75 23.02
C GLY A 173 -1.47 6.67 22.59
N HIS A 174 -1.09 5.77 21.68
CA HIS A 174 -1.99 4.81 21.05
C HIS A 174 -3.29 5.47 20.55
N ILE A 175 -3.16 6.69 19.99
CA ILE A 175 -4.29 7.47 19.49
C ILE A 175 -4.60 6.96 18.09
N ASN A 176 -5.76 6.32 17.92
CA ASN A 176 -6.19 5.74 16.65
C ASN A 176 -7.71 5.72 16.56
N PHE A 177 -8.26 5.49 15.37
CA PHE A 177 -9.70 5.39 15.14
C PHE A 177 -10.22 3.99 15.48
N PRO A 178 -11.46 3.87 16.01
CA PRO A 178 -12.03 2.57 16.33
C PRO A 178 -12.35 1.78 15.06
N ASN A 179 -12.14 0.46 15.13
CA ASN A 179 -12.63 -0.50 14.15
C ASN A 179 -13.51 -1.53 14.87
N ALA A 180 -14.80 -1.50 14.59
CA ALA A 180 -15.80 -2.35 15.23
C ALA A 180 -15.85 -3.77 14.63
N ALA A 181 -14.99 -4.11 13.69
CA ALA A 181 -14.91 -5.46 13.14
C ALA A 181 -14.56 -6.50 14.23
N LEU A 182 -13.74 -6.10 15.22
CA LEU A 182 -13.51 -6.87 16.43
C LEU A 182 -13.52 -5.95 17.65
N GLU A 183 -14.14 -6.40 18.73
CA GLU A 183 -14.23 -5.65 19.97
C GLU A 183 -12.85 -5.22 20.50
N GLY A 184 -12.72 -3.96 20.89
CA GLY A 184 -11.47 -3.37 21.39
C GLY A 184 -10.40 -3.10 20.34
N ARG A 185 -10.67 -3.31 19.05
CA ARG A 185 -9.72 -3.00 17.97
C ARG A 185 -9.82 -1.57 17.46
N THR A 186 -8.70 -1.09 16.99
CA THR A 186 -8.54 0.17 16.26
C THR A 186 -8.18 -0.11 14.80
N TRP A 187 -8.10 0.93 13.98
CA TRP A 187 -7.65 0.78 12.60
C TRP A 187 -6.27 0.13 12.54
N PHE A 188 -6.12 -0.88 11.69
CA PHE A 188 -4.84 -1.57 11.52
C PHE A 188 -3.77 -0.64 10.89
N PHE A 189 -4.18 0.23 9.98
CA PHE A 189 -3.34 1.29 9.45
C PHE A 189 -3.78 2.61 10.06
N ASP A 190 -3.17 3.00 11.20
CA ASP A 190 -3.48 4.27 11.86
C ASP A 190 -3.13 5.46 10.97
N PRO A 191 -4.13 6.24 10.48
CA PRO A 191 -3.84 7.34 9.57
C PRO A 191 -3.01 8.45 10.21
N LEU A 192 -3.07 8.63 11.54
CA LEU A 192 -2.27 9.63 12.27
C LEU A 192 -0.80 9.25 12.29
N SER A 193 -0.49 7.96 12.28
CA SER A 193 0.87 7.46 12.20
C SER A 193 1.34 7.35 10.74
N TRP A 194 0.56 6.73 9.87
CA TRP A 194 0.94 6.49 8.48
C TRP A 194 1.01 7.76 7.61
N GLN A 195 0.43 8.89 8.06
CA GLN A 195 0.59 10.16 7.38
C GLN A 195 2.05 10.61 7.30
N PHE A 196 2.92 10.22 8.27
CA PHE A 196 4.30 10.67 8.26
C PHE A 196 5.07 10.14 7.04
N ILE A 197 4.98 8.85 6.77
CA ILE A 197 5.64 8.27 5.59
C ILE A 197 5.03 8.80 4.27
N PHE A 198 3.73 9.06 4.24
CA PHE A 198 3.06 9.69 3.09
C PHE A 198 3.55 11.13 2.86
N VAL A 199 3.72 11.93 3.93
CA VAL A 199 4.24 13.30 3.87
C VAL A 199 5.71 13.31 3.44
N ILE A 200 6.53 12.37 3.92
CA ILE A 200 7.89 12.18 3.38
C ILE A 200 7.81 11.93 1.86
N GLY A 201 6.88 11.09 1.42
CA GLY A 201 6.61 10.87 -0.01
C GLY A 201 6.24 12.16 -0.75
N ILE A 202 5.33 12.98 -0.19
CA ILE A 202 4.98 14.31 -0.76
C ILE A 202 6.22 15.19 -0.90
N TYR A 203 7.06 15.27 0.12
CA TYR A 203 8.30 16.04 0.09
C TYR A 203 9.25 15.58 -1.03
N LEU A 204 9.47 14.27 -1.14
CA LEU A 204 10.33 13.68 -2.17
C LEU A 204 9.75 13.89 -3.59
N GLY A 205 8.45 13.71 -3.76
CA GLY A 205 7.76 13.96 -5.03
C GLY A 205 7.80 15.42 -5.46
N ALA A 206 7.68 16.36 -4.51
CA ALA A 206 7.82 17.78 -4.77
C ALA A 206 9.25 18.18 -5.15
N ARG A 207 10.28 17.54 -4.57
CA ARG A 207 11.69 17.69 -5.00
C ARG A 207 11.87 17.21 -6.44
N MET A 208 11.38 16.01 -6.72
CA MET A 208 11.45 15.40 -8.04
C MET A 208 10.79 16.28 -9.12
N LYS A 209 9.61 16.84 -8.81
CA LYS A 209 8.89 17.75 -9.71
C LYS A 209 9.68 19.01 -10.04
N ARG A 210 10.56 19.47 -9.15
CA ARG A 210 11.48 20.60 -9.35
C ARG A 210 12.80 20.21 -10.03
N GLY A 211 12.95 18.96 -10.47
CA GLY A 211 14.20 18.46 -11.06
C GLY A 211 15.34 18.28 -10.05
N GLN A 212 15.03 18.29 -8.75
CA GLN A 212 16.01 18.06 -7.69
C GLN A 212 16.19 16.56 -7.46
N PRO A 213 17.39 16.09 -7.08
CA PRO A 213 17.60 14.68 -6.75
C PRO A 213 16.69 14.27 -5.59
N VAL A 214 15.98 13.16 -5.76
CA VAL A 214 15.08 12.60 -4.73
C VAL A 214 15.90 12.28 -3.49
N PHE A 215 16.96 11.50 -3.66
CA PHE A 215 17.95 11.17 -2.63
C PHE A 215 19.35 11.57 -3.13
N PRO A 216 19.95 12.64 -2.59
CA PRO A 216 21.34 12.97 -2.90
C PRO A 216 22.27 11.83 -2.49
N TYR A 217 23.15 11.42 -3.39
CA TYR A 217 24.12 10.36 -3.10
C TYR A 217 25.12 10.81 -2.04
N ASN A 218 25.33 9.96 -1.03
CA ASN A 218 26.40 10.09 -0.06
C ASN A 218 26.94 8.67 0.26
N LYS A 219 28.24 8.48 0.16
CA LYS A 219 28.88 7.17 0.31
C LYS A 219 28.62 6.53 1.69
N LEU A 220 28.67 7.33 2.75
CA LEU A 220 28.47 6.83 4.13
C LEU A 220 27.00 6.46 4.35
N VAL A 221 26.06 7.30 3.89
CA VAL A 221 24.63 7.01 3.95
C VAL A 221 24.30 5.78 3.12
N PHE A 222 24.92 5.62 1.95
CA PHE A 222 24.72 4.44 1.10
C PHE A 222 25.19 3.16 1.79
N ALA A 223 26.40 3.17 2.38
CA ALA A 223 26.91 2.02 3.12
C ALA A 223 26.04 1.70 4.34
N ALA A 224 25.66 2.70 5.13
CA ALA A 224 24.79 2.52 6.29
C ALA A 224 23.40 1.96 5.90
N ALA A 225 22.78 2.50 4.85
CA ALA A 225 21.51 2.01 4.32
C ALA A 225 21.61 0.56 3.82
N ALA A 226 22.70 0.21 3.12
CA ALA A 226 22.93 -1.15 2.63
C ALA A 226 23.12 -2.13 3.80
N ILE A 227 23.95 -1.79 4.78
CA ILE A 227 24.18 -2.62 5.97
C ILE A 227 22.87 -2.81 6.72
N PHE A 228 22.13 -1.74 6.98
CA PHE A 228 20.89 -1.81 7.73
C PHE A 228 19.82 -2.63 7.00
N ALA A 229 19.59 -2.38 5.71
CA ALA A 229 18.58 -3.10 4.94
C ALA A 229 18.91 -4.60 4.81
N LEU A 230 20.21 -4.95 4.61
CA LEU A 230 20.66 -6.34 4.52
C LEU A 230 20.60 -7.05 5.88
N ALA A 231 20.97 -6.37 6.98
CA ALA A 231 20.94 -6.94 8.33
C ALA A 231 19.50 -7.09 8.85
N ALA A 232 18.58 -6.23 8.46
CA ALA A 232 17.17 -6.29 8.86
C ALA A 232 16.49 -7.60 8.41
N ILE A 233 16.88 -8.16 7.26
CA ILE A 233 16.29 -9.39 6.71
C ILE A 233 16.52 -10.59 7.65
N PRO A 234 17.77 -11.03 7.92
CA PRO A 234 18.00 -12.17 8.80
C PRO A 234 17.59 -11.88 10.25
N ALA A 235 17.73 -10.63 10.72
CA ALA A 235 17.35 -10.28 12.08
C ALA A 235 15.84 -10.46 12.31
N ASN A 236 15.01 -9.89 11.44
CA ASN A 236 13.55 -10.01 11.56
C ASN A 236 13.07 -11.46 11.38
N LEU A 237 13.67 -12.18 10.42
CA LEU A 237 13.33 -13.58 10.18
C LEU A 237 13.74 -14.47 11.37
N ALA A 238 14.92 -14.28 11.96
CA ALA A 238 15.40 -15.04 13.11
C ALA A 238 14.51 -14.79 14.35
N ILE A 239 14.06 -13.57 14.57
CA ILE A 239 13.12 -13.24 15.65
C ILE A 239 11.76 -13.91 15.39
N HIS A 240 11.24 -13.84 14.17
CA HIS A 240 9.97 -14.45 13.79
C HIS A 240 9.98 -15.98 13.97
N LEU A 241 11.07 -16.63 13.60
CA LEU A 241 11.24 -18.09 13.75
C LEU A 241 11.63 -18.54 15.16
N GLY A 242 11.81 -17.61 16.10
CA GLY A 242 12.20 -17.90 17.48
C GLY A 242 13.67 -18.31 17.67
N PHE A 243 14.51 -18.14 16.64
CA PHE A 243 15.96 -18.42 16.75
C PHE A 243 16.73 -17.34 17.53
N MET A 244 16.16 -16.14 17.64
CA MET A 244 16.78 -15.04 18.36
C MET A 244 15.71 -14.27 19.15
N ALA A 245 16.02 -13.95 20.40
CA ALA A 245 15.20 -13.04 21.18
C ALA A 245 15.32 -11.61 20.61
N SER A 246 14.28 -10.80 20.76
CA SER A 246 14.35 -9.41 20.35
C SER A 246 15.44 -8.68 21.14
N PRO A 247 16.38 -7.96 20.46
CA PRO A 247 17.43 -7.21 21.12
C PRO A 247 16.90 -6.03 21.96
N PHE A 248 15.65 -5.61 21.74
CA PHE A 248 15.00 -4.48 22.39
C PHE A 248 13.93 -4.92 23.41
N GLY A 249 13.77 -6.21 23.70
CA GLY A 249 12.75 -6.72 24.64
C GLY A 249 11.35 -6.22 24.28
N GLU A 250 10.59 -5.76 25.29
CA GLU A 250 9.24 -5.23 25.12
C GLU A 250 9.15 -4.02 24.17
N LEU A 251 10.20 -3.19 24.10
CA LEU A 251 10.24 -2.05 23.20
C LEU A 251 10.22 -2.46 21.72
N HIS A 252 10.63 -3.70 21.40
CA HIS A 252 10.66 -4.18 20.01
C HIS A 252 9.32 -4.06 19.33
N HIS A 253 8.24 -4.46 19.99
CA HIS A 253 6.89 -4.41 19.41
C HIS A 253 6.49 -2.98 19.00
N GLN A 254 6.89 -1.97 19.75
CA GLN A 254 6.66 -0.57 19.40
C GLN A 254 7.55 -0.13 18.23
N LEU A 255 8.83 -0.53 18.23
CA LEU A 255 9.79 -0.17 17.19
C LEU A 255 9.45 -0.75 15.81
N VAL A 256 8.80 -1.93 15.75
CA VAL A 256 8.38 -2.60 14.51
C VAL A 256 6.87 -2.61 14.31
N SER A 257 6.11 -1.86 15.12
CA SER A 257 4.65 -1.82 15.04
C SER A 257 4.18 -1.44 13.64
N LYS A 258 3.35 -2.29 13.02
CA LYS A 258 2.74 -2.00 11.73
C LYS A 258 1.56 -1.05 11.86
N ILE A 259 0.84 -1.12 12.97
CA ILE A 259 -0.29 -0.21 13.26
C ILE A 259 0.19 1.24 13.25
N ASN A 260 1.28 1.52 13.97
CA ASN A 260 1.81 2.86 14.18
C ASN A 260 2.98 3.21 13.24
N ASP A 261 3.25 2.39 12.22
CA ASP A 261 4.40 2.56 11.32
C ASP A 261 5.69 2.87 12.10
N GLY A 262 6.13 1.89 12.91
CA GLY A 262 7.20 2.05 13.91
C GLY A 262 8.52 2.53 13.30
N PRO A 263 9.41 3.13 14.11
CA PRO A 263 10.62 3.81 13.61
C PRO A 263 11.58 2.89 12.84
N LEU A 264 11.69 1.61 13.19
CA LEU A 264 12.50 0.66 12.44
C LEU A 264 11.90 0.36 11.05
N ARG A 265 10.57 0.39 10.92
CA ARG A 265 9.87 0.23 9.63
C ARG A 265 10.12 1.42 8.73
N ILE A 266 9.93 2.63 9.25
CA ILE A 266 10.23 3.88 8.52
C ILE A 266 11.70 3.93 8.09
N ALA A 267 12.64 3.66 9.00
CA ALA A 267 14.05 3.63 8.68
C ALA A 267 14.39 2.59 7.59
N ASN A 268 13.79 1.40 7.67
CA ASN A 268 14.02 0.32 6.73
C ASN A 268 13.51 0.66 5.32
N VAL A 269 12.29 1.17 5.19
CA VAL A 269 11.76 1.56 3.87
C VAL A 269 12.51 2.75 3.27
N LEU A 270 12.94 3.72 4.09
CA LEU A 270 13.77 4.82 3.61
C LEU A 270 15.14 4.33 3.13
N ALA A 271 15.76 3.37 3.83
CA ALA A 271 17.01 2.74 3.40
C ALA A 271 16.83 2.00 2.06
N ILE A 272 15.78 1.17 1.93
CA ILE A 272 15.47 0.45 0.68
C ILE A 272 15.26 1.42 -0.48
N LEU A 273 14.49 2.50 -0.29
CA LEU A 273 14.24 3.47 -1.34
C LEU A 273 15.48 4.33 -1.65
N TYR A 274 16.27 4.69 -0.65
CA TYR A 274 17.54 5.36 -0.87
C TYR A 274 18.46 4.53 -1.77
N LEU A 275 18.58 3.23 -1.51
CA LEU A 275 19.35 2.30 -2.33
C LEU A 275 18.75 2.17 -3.74
N ALA A 276 17.42 1.99 -3.85
CA ALA A 276 16.75 1.88 -5.14
C ALA A 276 16.93 3.11 -6.04
N TRP A 277 17.06 4.30 -5.45
CA TRP A 277 17.31 5.54 -6.21
C TRP A 277 18.78 5.72 -6.60
N ASN A 278 19.71 5.21 -5.80
CA ASN A 278 21.13 5.43 -5.98
C ASN A 278 21.86 4.24 -6.66
N ILE A 279 21.20 3.10 -6.88
CA ILE A 279 21.71 1.96 -7.64
C ILE A 279 21.28 2.10 -9.11
N PRO A 280 22.23 2.34 -10.08
CA PRO A 280 21.88 2.53 -11.48
C PRO A 280 21.16 1.33 -12.10
N ALA A 281 21.50 0.11 -11.65
CA ALA A 281 20.86 -1.12 -12.13
C ALA A 281 19.35 -1.16 -11.86
N VAL A 282 18.85 -0.54 -10.77
CA VAL A 282 17.41 -0.46 -10.50
C VAL A 282 16.70 0.44 -11.52
N LYS A 283 17.33 1.54 -11.96
CA LYS A 283 16.79 2.37 -13.05
C LYS A 283 16.79 1.61 -14.36
N ALA A 284 17.90 0.97 -14.70
CA ALA A 284 18.00 0.15 -15.91
C ALA A 284 16.97 -0.99 -15.93
N ALA A 285 16.74 -1.64 -14.79
CA ALA A 285 15.71 -2.66 -14.63
C ALA A 285 14.28 -2.08 -14.84
N ALA A 286 14.00 -0.90 -14.28
CA ALA A 286 12.69 -0.24 -14.44
C ALA A 286 12.40 0.15 -15.91
N ASP A 287 13.43 0.40 -16.70
CA ASP A 287 13.33 0.74 -18.12
C ASP A 287 13.39 -0.52 -19.02
N HIS A 288 13.69 -1.69 -18.46
CA HIS A 288 13.85 -2.93 -19.23
C HIS A 288 12.50 -3.52 -19.67
N PRO A 289 12.36 -3.95 -20.94
CA PRO A 289 11.11 -4.50 -21.48
C PRO A 289 10.55 -5.69 -20.70
N ALA A 290 11.41 -6.55 -20.11
CA ALA A 290 10.98 -7.73 -19.34
C ALA A 290 10.18 -7.33 -18.08
N LEU A 291 10.42 -6.15 -17.49
CA LEU A 291 9.70 -5.66 -16.30
C LEU A 291 8.54 -4.71 -16.65
N ARG A 292 8.25 -4.54 -17.94
CA ARG A 292 7.18 -3.66 -18.40
C ARG A 292 5.82 -4.01 -17.79
N LEU A 293 5.48 -5.29 -17.64
CA LEU A 293 4.20 -5.70 -17.05
C LEU A 293 4.07 -5.26 -15.59
N LEU A 294 5.15 -5.32 -14.80
CA LEU A 294 5.17 -4.79 -13.43
C LEU A 294 4.95 -3.28 -13.40
N CYS A 295 5.62 -2.54 -14.29
CA CYS A 295 5.40 -1.10 -14.41
C CYS A 295 3.94 -0.79 -14.80
N LEU A 296 3.32 -1.56 -15.69
CA LEU A 296 1.92 -1.38 -16.08
C LEU A 296 0.97 -1.68 -14.90
N ALA A 297 1.22 -2.72 -14.14
CA ALA A 297 0.48 -2.99 -12.90
C ALA A 297 0.57 -1.80 -11.92
N GLY A 298 1.76 -1.24 -11.73
CA GLY A 298 1.98 -0.04 -10.89
C GLY A 298 1.25 1.20 -11.40
N ARG A 299 1.17 1.41 -12.73
CA ARG A 299 0.41 2.50 -13.35
C ARG A 299 -1.10 2.41 -13.09
N HIS A 300 -1.64 1.22 -13.08
CA HIS A 300 -3.04 0.93 -12.84
C HIS A 300 -3.32 0.43 -11.42
N SER A 301 -2.52 0.90 -10.46
CA SER A 301 -2.42 0.37 -9.10
C SER A 301 -3.76 0.19 -8.37
N LEU A 302 -4.76 1.07 -8.53
CA LEU A 302 -6.05 0.90 -7.85
C LEU A 302 -6.78 -0.34 -8.35
N ALA A 303 -6.86 -0.55 -9.64
CA ALA A 303 -7.56 -1.71 -10.20
C ALA A 303 -6.82 -3.02 -9.89
N VAL A 304 -5.49 -3.02 -10.03
CA VAL A 304 -4.66 -4.18 -9.72
C VAL A 304 -4.72 -4.51 -8.23
N PHE A 305 -4.67 -3.50 -7.36
CA PHE A 305 -4.86 -3.67 -5.91
C PHE A 305 -6.22 -4.27 -5.58
N SER A 306 -7.31 -3.72 -6.17
CA SER A 306 -8.67 -4.22 -5.92
C SER A 306 -8.81 -5.70 -6.29
N VAL A 307 -8.23 -6.10 -7.42
CA VAL A 307 -8.20 -7.52 -7.82
C VAL A 307 -7.33 -8.33 -6.87
N GLY A 308 -6.17 -7.81 -6.47
CA GLY A 308 -5.30 -8.47 -5.48
C GLY A 308 -6.02 -8.77 -4.17
N ILE A 309 -6.81 -7.82 -3.63
CA ILE A 309 -7.63 -8.03 -2.43
C ILE A 309 -8.68 -9.13 -2.65
N LEU A 310 -9.38 -9.13 -3.77
CA LEU A 310 -10.36 -10.19 -4.06
C LEU A 310 -9.69 -11.57 -4.23
N LEU A 311 -8.52 -11.63 -4.83
CA LEU A 311 -7.74 -12.86 -4.95
C LEU A 311 -7.24 -13.35 -3.58
N SER A 312 -6.74 -12.45 -2.72
CA SER A 312 -6.36 -12.78 -1.35
C SER A 312 -7.55 -13.34 -0.58
N PHE A 313 -8.69 -12.67 -0.65
CA PHE A 313 -9.92 -13.15 -0.03
C PHE A 313 -10.32 -14.53 -0.54
N SER A 314 -10.30 -14.74 -1.86
CA SER A 314 -10.60 -16.04 -2.46
C SER A 314 -9.63 -17.12 -1.98
N ALA A 315 -8.35 -16.82 -1.84
CA ALA A 315 -7.35 -17.74 -1.31
C ALA A 315 -7.65 -18.12 0.14
N VAL A 316 -7.98 -17.14 0.99
CA VAL A 316 -8.39 -17.38 2.39
C VAL A 316 -9.62 -18.29 2.47
N VAL A 317 -10.64 -18.04 1.62
CA VAL A 317 -11.84 -18.89 1.51
C VAL A 317 -11.44 -20.33 1.16
N LEU A 318 -10.60 -20.50 0.14
CA LEU A 318 -10.14 -21.84 -0.29
C LEU A 318 -9.36 -22.54 0.82
N MET A 319 -8.46 -21.86 1.52
CA MET A 319 -7.70 -22.42 2.65
C MET A 319 -8.61 -22.75 3.84
N THR A 320 -9.70 -22.01 4.04
CA THR A 320 -10.69 -22.32 5.09
C THR A 320 -11.50 -23.58 4.73
N LEU A 321 -11.82 -23.76 3.46
CA LEU A 321 -12.57 -24.94 2.98
C LEU A 321 -11.70 -26.22 2.92
N ASP A 322 -10.43 -26.06 2.56
CA ASP A 322 -9.44 -27.14 2.47
C ASP A 322 -8.13 -26.72 3.17
N PRO A 323 -8.07 -26.87 4.52
CA PRO A 323 -6.87 -26.51 5.31
C PRO A 323 -5.63 -27.35 4.96
N ASP A 324 -5.81 -28.56 4.42
CA ASP A 324 -4.76 -29.49 4.04
C ASP A 324 -4.34 -29.34 2.57
N MET A 325 -4.74 -28.24 1.90
CA MET A 325 -4.42 -27.96 0.51
C MET A 325 -2.92 -28.14 0.24
N PRO A 326 -2.55 -28.98 -0.77
CA PRO A 326 -1.16 -29.22 -1.12
C PRO A 326 -0.41 -27.93 -1.47
N VAL A 327 0.83 -27.78 -1.01
CA VAL A 327 1.69 -26.60 -1.28
C VAL A 327 1.83 -26.33 -2.78
N ALA A 328 1.89 -27.38 -3.61
CA ALA A 328 1.94 -27.25 -5.06
C ALA A 328 0.72 -26.50 -5.64
N LEU A 329 -0.49 -26.77 -5.11
CA LEU A 329 -1.72 -26.07 -5.51
C LEU A 329 -1.71 -24.63 -4.98
N GLN A 330 -1.25 -24.39 -3.74
CA GLN A 330 -1.09 -23.03 -3.22
C GLN A 330 -0.13 -22.20 -4.09
N LEU A 331 1.00 -22.77 -4.52
CA LEU A 331 1.95 -22.09 -5.43
C LEU A 331 1.35 -21.85 -6.82
N LEU A 332 0.53 -22.74 -7.33
CA LEU A 332 -0.18 -22.56 -8.60
C LEU A 332 -1.19 -21.40 -8.50
N LEU A 333 -1.98 -21.35 -7.43
CA LEU A 333 -2.93 -20.27 -7.18
C LEU A 333 -2.21 -18.93 -7.01
N LEU A 334 -1.08 -18.92 -6.30
CA LEU A 334 -0.23 -17.75 -6.16
C LEU A 334 0.28 -17.24 -7.51
N ALA A 335 0.87 -18.13 -8.31
CA ALA A 335 1.40 -17.79 -9.64
C ALA A 335 0.28 -17.29 -10.57
N GLY A 336 -0.88 -17.96 -10.58
CA GLY A 336 -2.05 -17.57 -11.33
C GLY A 336 -2.58 -16.20 -10.91
N GLY A 337 -2.65 -15.92 -9.60
CA GLY A 337 -3.08 -14.63 -9.07
C GLY A 337 -2.12 -13.50 -9.42
N CYS A 338 -0.81 -13.72 -9.34
CA CYS A 338 0.20 -12.77 -9.80
C CYS A 338 0.07 -12.50 -11.31
N ALA A 339 -0.04 -13.56 -12.12
CA ALA A 339 -0.21 -13.43 -13.58
C ALA A 339 -1.48 -12.65 -13.93
N LEU A 340 -2.61 -12.92 -13.28
CA LEU A 340 -3.86 -12.19 -13.48
C LEU A 340 -3.72 -10.70 -13.18
N GLN A 341 -3.06 -10.33 -12.08
CA GLN A 341 -2.79 -8.93 -11.74
C GLN A 341 -1.97 -8.22 -12.82
N LEU A 342 -0.93 -8.87 -13.36
CA LEU A 342 -0.11 -8.34 -14.44
C LEU A 342 -0.92 -8.19 -15.75
N VAL A 343 -1.73 -9.18 -16.11
CA VAL A 343 -2.61 -9.14 -17.29
C VAL A 343 -3.62 -8.01 -17.18
N ILE A 344 -4.22 -7.77 -16.02
CA ILE A 344 -5.15 -6.67 -15.82
C ILE A 344 -4.46 -5.31 -16.03
N GLY A 345 -3.25 -5.13 -15.48
CA GLY A 345 -2.46 -3.92 -15.73
C GLY A 345 -2.20 -3.68 -17.23
N TRP A 346 -1.86 -4.73 -17.95
CA TRP A 346 -1.64 -4.70 -19.39
C TRP A 346 -2.92 -4.40 -20.17
N CYS A 347 -4.03 -5.07 -19.89
CA CYS A 347 -5.32 -4.84 -20.55
C CYS A 347 -5.82 -3.40 -20.38
N LEU A 348 -5.66 -2.83 -19.19
CA LEU A 348 -6.08 -1.45 -18.91
C LEU A 348 -5.23 -0.43 -19.68
N GLU A 349 -3.93 -0.66 -19.83
CA GLU A 349 -3.07 0.21 -20.63
C GLU A 349 -3.39 0.06 -22.14
N ALA A 350 -3.61 -1.15 -22.63
CA ALA A 350 -4.02 -1.39 -24.02
C ALA A 350 -5.32 -0.64 -24.36
N ARG A 351 -6.35 -0.75 -23.51
CA ARG A 351 -7.63 -0.01 -23.68
C ARG A 351 -7.43 1.51 -23.70
N LYS A 352 -6.54 2.03 -22.85
CA LYS A 352 -6.23 3.47 -22.78
C LYS A 352 -5.56 3.94 -24.08
N THR A 353 -4.62 3.17 -24.61
CA THR A 353 -3.92 3.47 -25.84
C THR A 353 -4.87 3.47 -27.05
N THR A 354 -5.73 2.44 -27.16
CA THR A 354 -6.73 2.34 -28.24
C THR A 354 -7.71 3.53 -28.21
N ARG A 355 -8.18 3.93 -27.00
CA ARG A 355 -9.06 5.11 -26.86
C ARG A 355 -8.37 6.42 -27.26
N ALA A 356 -7.09 6.59 -26.91
CA ALA A 356 -6.33 7.76 -27.29
C ALA A 356 -6.12 7.84 -28.81
N GLN A 357 -5.85 6.71 -29.47
CA GLN A 357 -5.73 6.62 -30.92
C GLN A 357 -7.07 6.93 -31.60
N ALA A 358 -8.19 6.32 -31.14
CA ALA A 358 -9.51 6.59 -31.67
C ALA A 358 -9.90 8.08 -31.59
N ALA A 359 -9.56 8.75 -30.45
CA ALA A 359 -9.81 10.16 -30.27
C ALA A 359 -8.99 11.04 -31.24
N SER A 360 -7.73 10.67 -31.53
CA SER A 360 -6.89 11.39 -32.50
C SER A 360 -7.39 11.23 -33.95
N TYR A 361 -7.86 10.06 -34.33
CA TYR A 361 -8.47 9.83 -35.64
C TYR A 361 -9.81 10.56 -35.82
N GLY A 362 -10.61 10.68 -34.76
CA GLY A 362 -11.87 11.42 -34.77
C GLY A 362 -11.68 12.94 -34.98
N LEU A 363 -10.65 13.52 -34.39
CA LEU A 363 -10.30 14.94 -34.54
C LEU A 363 -9.79 15.29 -35.97
N HIS A 364 -9.14 14.35 -36.66
CA HIS A 364 -8.70 14.53 -38.05
C HIS A 364 -9.83 14.41 -39.09
N ARG A 365 -11.03 13.89 -38.71
CA ARG A 365 -12.20 13.81 -39.60
C ARG A 365 -13.12 15.04 -39.51
N THR A 366 -12.95 15.90 -38.51
CA THR A 366 -13.77 17.09 -38.28
C THR A 366 -13.02 18.42 -38.57
N ALA A 367 -11.79 18.35 -39.06
CA ALA A 367 -10.98 19.43 -39.57
C ALA A 367 -10.84 19.35 -41.11
#